data_9b94bff93e72729a841cff903a0a68b5
#
_entry.id   9b94bff93e72729a841cff903a0a68b5
#
_cell.length_a   1.000
_cell.length_b   1.000
_cell.length_c   1.000
_cell.angle_alpha   90.00
_cell.angle_beta   90.00
_cell.angle_gamma   90.00
#
_symmetry.space_group_name_H-M   'P 1'
#
loop_
_entity.id
_entity.type
_entity.pdbx_description
1 polymer ?
#
loop_
_entity_poly.entity_id
_entity_poly.type
_entity_poly.pdbx_seq_one_letter_code
_entity_poly.pdbx_strand_id
1 'polypeptide(L)'
;MPAALTLAPDEVGVRFLGHAAFRITSPQGVSAVTDFAGFWGPGDPPDIVTMNKAHATHWTPAPDPRIPHVLRGWNPEGGEAMHDLALGDMIVRNVPTDIRSWDGVVEPLANSIFVFEVADLCIGHLGHLHHKPTEIQYGMIGRLDVVMAPVDGGYTMNLPAMIEVLKRLRARVVIPMHWFGPANLDRFLAGMADEFAIRRVGAAEMALSAATLPDRPTVMVLDGR
;
A
#
# COMPACT_ATOMS: atom_id res chain seq x y z
N MET A 1 21.19 -1.47 16.10
CA MET A 1 20.06 -1.13 15.22
C MET A 1 20.56 -1.21 13.80
N PRO A 2 19.84 -1.81 12.84
CA PRO A 2 20.26 -1.69 11.44
C PRO A 2 20.34 -0.21 11.07
N ALA A 3 21.36 0.15 10.30
CA ALA A 3 21.52 1.52 9.81
C ALA A 3 20.27 1.90 8.99
N ALA A 4 19.86 3.16 9.07
CA ALA A 4 18.79 3.66 8.20
C ALA A 4 19.23 3.50 6.75
N LEU A 5 18.30 3.12 5.86
CA LEU A 5 18.56 3.02 4.43
C LEU A 5 18.99 4.42 3.92
N THR A 6 20.17 4.49 3.29
CA THR A 6 20.60 5.71 2.63
C THR A 6 20.07 5.68 1.20
N LEU A 7 19.23 6.64 0.85
CA LEU A 7 18.61 6.75 -0.47
C LEU A 7 19.46 7.61 -1.41
N ALA A 8 19.59 7.19 -2.65
CA ALA A 8 20.07 8.05 -3.73
C ALA A 8 19.00 9.10 -4.09
N PRO A 9 19.36 10.18 -4.81
CA PRO A 9 18.41 11.27 -5.13
C PRO A 9 17.18 10.88 -5.95
N ASP A 10 17.22 9.72 -6.60
CA ASP A 10 16.14 9.14 -7.42
C ASP A 10 15.49 7.90 -6.77
N GLU A 11 15.85 7.58 -5.53
CA GLU A 11 15.38 6.37 -4.85
C GLU A 11 14.29 6.68 -3.82
N VAL A 12 13.29 5.81 -3.78
CA VAL A 12 12.25 5.78 -2.76
C VAL A 12 12.49 4.60 -1.83
N GLY A 13 12.52 4.87 -0.53
CA GLY A 13 12.58 3.83 0.49
C GLY A 13 11.18 3.27 0.76
N VAL A 14 11.07 1.94 0.75
CA VAL A 14 9.84 1.22 1.12
C VAL A 14 10.17 0.24 2.23
N ARG A 15 9.57 0.42 3.40
CA ARG A 15 9.73 -0.46 4.57
C ARG A 15 8.40 -1.07 4.95
N PHE A 16 8.33 -2.38 5.03
CA PHE A 16 7.18 -3.09 5.57
C PHE A 16 7.21 -3.07 7.11
N LEU A 17 6.16 -2.53 7.70
CA LEU A 17 6.01 -2.40 9.15
C LEU A 17 5.23 -3.56 9.78
N GLY A 18 4.70 -4.44 8.93
CA GLY A 18 3.87 -5.57 9.30
C GLY A 18 2.39 -5.35 8.94
N HIS A 19 1.64 -6.45 8.85
CA HIS A 19 0.23 -6.52 8.46
C HIS A 19 -0.05 -5.84 7.10
N ALA A 20 -0.51 -4.59 7.09
CA ALA A 20 -0.76 -3.79 5.88
C ALA A 20 -0.03 -2.44 5.91
N ALA A 21 0.78 -2.18 6.95
CA ALA A 21 1.45 -0.91 7.11
C ALA A 21 2.82 -0.89 6.43
N PHE A 22 3.08 0.20 5.69
CA PHE A 22 4.38 0.48 5.08
C PHE A 22 4.81 1.91 5.41
N ARG A 23 6.11 2.11 5.54
CA ARG A 23 6.71 3.44 5.51
C ARG A 23 7.32 3.66 4.13
N ILE A 24 6.89 4.73 3.47
CA ILE A 24 7.42 5.21 2.19
C ILE A 24 8.22 6.47 2.51
N THR A 25 9.47 6.53 2.06
CA THR A 25 10.35 7.68 2.30
C THR A 25 10.87 8.20 0.97
N SER A 26 10.68 9.48 0.71
CA SER A 26 11.14 10.14 -0.50
C SER A 26 12.65 10.44 -0.45
N PRO A 27 13.30 10.76 -1.59
CA PRO A 27 14.69 11.20 -1.63
C PRO A 27 14.97 12.45 -0.76
N GLN A 28 14.00 13.36 -0.63
CA GLN A 28 14.16 14.57 0.19
C GLN A 28 13.77 14.36 1.66
N GLY A 29 13.40 13.12 2.04
CA GLY A 29 13.12 12.74 3.42
C GLY A 29 11.65 12.88 3.83
N VAL A 30 10.74 13.28 2.93
CA VAL A 30 9.30 13.24 3.22
C VAL A 30 8.88 11.80 3.43
N SER A 31 8.16 11.53 4.51
CA SER A 31 7.78 10.17 4.89
C SER A 31 6.27 10.00 5.07
N ALA A 32 5.74 8.92 4.52
CA ALA A 32 4.35 8.52 4.68
C ALA A 32 4.25 7.12 5.31
N VAL A 33 3.24 6.90 6.16
CA VAL A 33 2.92 5.56 6.68
C VAL A 33 1.49 5.20 6.29
N THR A 34 1.35 4.04 5.64
CA THR A 34 0.05 3.52 5.17
C THR A 34 -0.64 2.69 6.25
N ASP A 35 -1.97 2.65 6.20
CA ASP A 35 -2.83 1.88 7.12
C ASP A 35 -2.40 2.03 8.59
N PHE A 36 -2.26 3.31 8.99
CA PHE A 36 -1.65 3.70 10.25
C PHE A 36 -2.54 3.40 11.46
N ALA A 37 -2.09 2.47 12.29
CA ALA A 37 -2.76 2.06 13.53
C ALA A 37 -2.01 2.50 14.82
N GLY A 38 -1.17 3.54 14.72
CA GLY A 38 -0.42 4.06 15.87
C GLY A 38 1.06 3.66 15.92
N PHE A 39 1.56 2.87 14.97
CA PHE A 39 2.96 2.47 14.88
C PHE A 39 3.55 2.89 13.54
N TRP A 40 4.69 3.59 13.55
CA TRP A 40 5.38 4.06 12.34
C TRP A 40 6.78 3.48 12.13
N GLY A 41 7.16 2.48 12.93
CA GLY A 41 8.50 1.91 12.87
C GLY A 41 9.57 2.76 13.59
N PRO A 42 10.84 2.50 13.35
CA PRO A 42 11.93 3.27 13.90
C PRO A 42 12.04 4.66 13.26
N GLY A 43 12.60 5.62 14.00
CA GLY A 43 12.82 6.99 13.58
C GLY A 43 11.72 7.94 14.00
N ASP A 44 11.73 9.15 13.42
CA ASP A 44 10.79 10.23 13.74
C ASP A 44 9.37 9.92 13.28
N PRO A 45 8.35 10.59 13.84
CA PRO A 45 7.00 10.53 13.33
C PRO A 45 6.97 10.85 11.84
N PRO A 46 6.09 10.16 11.05
CA PRO A 46 5.97 10.46 9.63
C PRO A 46 5.31 11.82 9.39
N ASP A 47 5.55 12.40 8.23
CA ASP A 47 4.90 13.63 7.79
C ASP A 47 3.44 13.36 7.41
N ILE A 48 3.17 12.18 6.85
CA ILE A 48 1.86 11.80 6.33
C ILE A 48 1.48 10.43 6.89
N VAL A 49 0.22 10.24 7.27
CA VAL A 49 -0.35 8.91 7.48
C VAL A 49 -1.62 8.75 6.66
N THR A 50 -1.81 7.57 6.09
CA THR A 50 -3.09 7.17 5.50
C THR A 50 -3.75 6.10 6.35
N MET A 51 -5.08 6.08 6.40
CA MET A 51 -5.87 5.13 7.17
C MET A 51 -7.07 4.66 6.38
N ASN A 52 -7.48 3.40 6.57
CA ASN A 52 -8.71 2.83 6.01
C ASN A 52 -9.61 2.31 7.13
N LYS A 53 -10.93 2.43 6.97
CA LYS A 53 -11.92 2.08 7.99
C LYS A 53 -12.18 0.57 8.01
N ALA A 54 -11.16 -0.26 8.12
CA ALA A 54 -11.33 -1.71 8.23
C ALA A 54 -11.47 -2.13 9.72
N HIS A 55 -10.41 -2.60 10.29
CA HIS A 55 -10.32 -2.95 11.71
C HIS A 55 -9.14 -2.23 12.35
N ALA A 56 -8.96 -2.37 13.66
CA ALA A 56 -8.02 -1.57 14.47
C ALA A 56 -6.54 -1.66 14.04
N THR A 57 -6.19 -2.51 13.08
CA THR A 57 -4.83 -2.58 12.52
C THR A 57 -4.63 -1.72 11.27
N HIS A 58 -5.68 -1.01 10.80
CA HIS A 58 -5.63 -0.13 9.63
C HIS A 58 -5.84 1.34 9.96
N TRP A 59 -6.25 1.65 11.18
CA TRP A 59 -6.50 3.01 11.63
C TRP A 59 -6.44 3.16 13.13
N THR A 60 -6.33 4.40 13.60
CA THR A 60 -6.45 4.78 15.00
C THR A 60 -7.36 6.01 15.14
N PRO A 61 -8.23 6.06 16.18
CA PRO A 61 -9.06 7.25 16.43
C PRO A 61 -8.23 8.45 16.93
N ALA A 62 -7.03 8.19 17.48
CA ALA A 62 -6.16 9.19 18.08
C ALA A 62 -4.74 9.10 17.48
N PRO A 63 -4.52 9.58 16.25
CA PRO A 63 -3.18 9.68 15.68
C PRO A 63 -2.33 10.63 16.52
N ASP A 64 -1.03 10.35 16.59
CA ASP A 64 -0.09 11.20 17.32
C ASP A 64 -0.15 12.65 16.79
N PRO A 65 -0.32 13.67 17.66
CA PRO A 65 -0.48 15.05 17.22
C PRO A 65 0.77 15.65 16.54
N ARG A 66 1.91 14.98 16.60
CA ARG A 66 3.12 15.39 15.87
C ARG A 66 3.05 15.04 14.38
N ILE A 67 2.08 14.22 13.95
CA ILE A 67 1.87 13.86 12.55
C ILE A 67 1.03 14.98 11.90
N PRO A 68 1.60 15.79 11.00
CA PRO A 68 0.90 16.96 10.48
C PRO A 68 -0.23 16.61 9.49
N HIS A 69 -0.11 15.50 8.73
CA HIS A 69 -1.08 15.15 7.70
C HIS A 69 -1.70 13.76 7.95
N VAL A 70 -2.99 13.74 8.29
CA VAL A 70 -3.76 12.52 8.54
C VAL A 70 -4.83 12.37 7.45
N LEU A 71 -4.59 11.48 6.49
CA LEU A 71 -5.46 11.25 5.34
C LEU A 71 -6.33 10.00 5.61
N ARG A 72 -7.60 10.23 5.94
CA ARG A 72 -8.56 9.13 6.12
C ARG A 72 -9.13 8.70 4.78
N GLY A 73 -9.08 7.42 4.47
CA GLY A 73 -9.66 6.82 3.27
C GLY A 73 -11.19 6.76 3.30
N TRP A 74 -11.83 7.42 4.26
CA TRP A 74 -13.27 7.61 4.40
C TRP A 74 -13.56 9.02 4.91
N ASN A 75 -14.74 9.52 4.61
CA ASN A 75 -15.21 10.78 5.15
C ASN A 75 -16.10 10.52 6.40
N PRO A 76 -15.71 10.97 7.60
CA PRO A 76 -16.53 10.79 8.81
C PRO A 76 -17.91 11.43 8.73
N GLU A 77 -18.08 12.45 7.89
CA GLU A 77 -19.36 13.16 7.69
C GLU A 77 -20.20 12.53 6.57
N GLY A 78 -19.71 11.46 5.94
CA GLY A 78 -20.33 10.78 4.80
C GLY A 78 -19.90 11.32 3.44
N GLY A 79 -20.15 10.52 2.40
CA GLY A 79 -19.69 10.81 1.04
C GLY A 79 -18.25 10.42 0.80
N GLU A 80 -17.72 10.83 -0.34
CA GLU A 80 -16.35 10.48 -0.76
C GLU A 80 -15.30 11.24 0.08
N ALA A 81 -14.23 10.53 0.46
CA ALA A 81 -13.01 11.14 0.92
C ALA A 81 -12.12 11.39 -0.31
N MET A 82 -11.78 12.63 -0.59
CA MET A 82 -10.91 13.00 -1.71
C MET A 82 -9.69 13.73 -1.18
N HIS A 83 -8.52 13.22 -1.51
CA HIS A 83 -7.23 13.77 -1.11
C HIS A 83 -6.38 14.05 -2.35
N ASP A 84 -5.72 15.20 -2.35
CA ASP A 84 -4.69 15.61 -3.31
C ASP A 84 -3.71 16.49 -2.54
N LEU A 85 -2.75 15.84 -1.87
CA LEU A 85 -1.77 16.49 -1.00
C LEU A 85 -0.40 16.49 -1.67
N ALA A 86 0.14 17.67 -1.97
CA ALA A 86 1.53 17.84 -2.37
C ALA A 86 2.36 18.31 -1.15
N LEU A 87 3.39 17.55 -0.80
CA LEU A 87 4.32 17.87 0.28
C LEU A 87 5.76 17.55 -0.15
N GLY A 88 6.59 18.58 -0.25
CA GLY A 88 7.96 18.44 -0.74
C GLY A 88 8.00 17.78 -2.12
N ASP A 89 8.64 16.63 -2.22
CA ASP A 89 8.79 15.82 -3.43
C ASP A 89 7.81 14.63 -3.51
N MET A 90 6.75 14.64 -2.70
CA MET A 90 5.73 13.58 -2.69
C MET A 90 4.33 14.17 -2.91
N ILE A 91 3.56 13.56 -3.80
CA ILE A 91 2.13 13.83 -3.96
C ILE A 91 1.37 12.58 -3.49
N VAL A 92 0.31 12.78 -2.70
CA VAL A 92 -0.56 11.68 -2.23
C VAL A 92 -1.99 11.99 -2.64
N ARG A 93 -2.57 11.09 -3.44
CA ARG A 93 -3.98 11.13 -3.82
C ARG A 93 -4.67 9.79 -3.51
N ASN A 94 -5.99 9.75 -3.58
CA ASN A 94 -6.72 8.52 -3.32
C ASN A 94 -7.82 8.25 -4.36
N VAL A 95 -8.24 7.00 -4.41
CA VAL A 95 -9.42 6.53 -5.14
C VAL A 95 -10.34 5.85 -4.15
N PRO A 96 -11.53 6.42 -3.86
CA PRO A 96 -12.48 5.82 -2.93
C PRO A 96 -12.97 4.45 -3.41
N THR A 97 -13.05 3.50 -2.49
CA THR A 97 -13.61 2.17 -2.70
C THR A 97 -14.41 1.75 -1.47
N ASP A 98 -15.12 0.64 -1.56
CA ASP A 98 -15.93 0.14 -0.45
C ASP A 98 -15.11 -0.76 0.46
N ILE A 99 -15.61 -0.98 1.68
CA ILE A 99 -15.10 -2.00 2.59
C ILE A 99 -16.17 -3.04 2.88
N ARG A 100 -15.76 -4.26 3.19
CA ARG A 100 -16.64 -5.31 3.67
C ARG A 100 -16.24 -5.70 5.08
N SER A 101 -17.19 -5.68 6.00
CA SER A 101 -17.02 -6.21 7.35
C SER A 101 -16.97 -7.75 7.35
N TRP A 102 -16.54 -8.32 8.48
CA TRP A 102 -16.40 -9.77 8.63
C TRP A 102 -17.72 -10.56 8.46
N ASP A 103 -18.87 -9.94 8.74
CA ASP A 103 -20.21 -10.50 8.54
C ASP A 103 -20.73 -10.34 7.10
N GLY A 104 -19.91 -9.79 6.20
CA GLY A 104 -20.21 -9.62 4.79
C GLY A 104 -20.97 -8.34 4.44
N VAL A 105 -21.29 -7.49 5.41
CA VAL A 105 -21.91 -6.19 5.15
C VAL A 105 -20.92 -5.26 4.46
N VAL A 106 -21.35 -4.66 3.35
CA VAL A 106 -20.57 -3.68 2.60
C VAL A 106 -20.85 -2.28 3.15
N GLU A 107 -19.78 -1.58 3.52
CA GLU A 107 -19.82 -0.16 3.85
C GLU A 107 -19.23 0.62 2.67
N PRO A 108 -20.06 1.39 1.93
CA PRO A 108 -19.58 2.17 0.80
C PRO A 108 -18.58 3.25 1.22
N LEU A 109 -17.59 3.50 0.37
CA LEU A 109 -16.62 4.60 0.51
C LEU A 109 -15.80 4.57 1.82
N ALA A 110 -15.66 3.39 2.43
CA ALA A 110 -14.95 3.23 3.71
C ALA A 110 -13.51 2.71 3.54
N ASN A 111 -13.06 2.51 2.32
CA ASN A 111 -11.68 2.24 1.93
C ASN A 111 -11.24 3.21 0.85
N SER A 112 -9.95 3.44 0.74
CA SER A 112 -9.32 4.14 -0.39
C SER A 112 -8.09 3.40 -0.86
N ILE A 113 -7.91 3.37 -2.17
CA ILE A 113 -6.61 3.07 -2.77
C ILE A 113 -5.82 4.38 -2.72
N PHE A 114 -4.75 4.43 -1.94
CA PHE A 114 -3.86 5.58 -1.92
C PHE A 114 -2.74 5.42 -2.95
N VAL A 115 -2.46 6.49 -3.68
CA VAL A 115 -1.39 6.56 -4.67
C VAL A 115 -0.40 7.63 -4.25
N PHE A 116 0.86 7.22 -4.13
CA PHE A 116 2.00 8.09 -3.80
C PHE A 116 2.81 8.29 -5.08
N GLU A 117 2.92 9.54 -5.52
CA GLU A 117 3.72 9.94 -6.68
C GLU A 117 5.01 10.59 -6.15
N VAL A 118 6.14 9.93 -6.36
CA VAL A 118 7.43 10.31 -5.78
C VAL A 118 8.58 9.75 -6.59
N ALA A 119 9.59 10.56 -6.90
CA ALA A 119 10.78 10.17 -7.68
C ALA A 119 10.42 9.42 -8.99
N ASP A 120 9.50 9.97 -9.77
CA ASP A 120 8.98 9.40 -11.04
C ASP A 120 8.28 8.03 -10.90
N LEU A 121 8.02 7.58 -9.69
CA LEU A 121 7.26 6.36 -9.39
C LEU A 121 5.84 6.68 -8.95
N CYS A 122 4.89 5.84 -9.38
CA CYS A 122 3.53 5.80 -8.85
C CYS A 122 3.39 4.53 -8.00
N ILE A 123 3.23 4.69 -6.69
CA ILE A 123 3.13 3.59 -5.71
C ILE A 123 1.71 3.52 -5.19
N GLY A 124 1.00 2.43 -5.49
CA GLY A 124 -0.36 2.20 -5.03
C GLY A 124 -0.44 1.31 -3.79
N HIS A 125 -1.20 1.73 -2.79
CA HIS A 125 -1.56 0.93 -1.63
C HIS A 125 -3.06 0.61 -1.67
N LEU A 126 -3.41 -0.67 -1.85
CA LEU A 126 -4.82 -1.05 -2.09
C LEU A 126 -5.68 -1.06 -0.81
N GLY A 127 -5.08 -0.81 0.36
CA GLY A 127 -5.79 -0.83 1.63
C GLY A 127 -6.43 -2.20 1.91
N HIS A 128 -7.67 -2.18 2.35
CA HIS A 128 -8.48 -3.37 2.61
C HIS A 128 -9.45 -3.69 1.45
N LEU A 129 -8.99 -3.55 0.21
CA LEU A 129 -9.80 -3.73 -1.00
C LEU A 129 -10.43 -5.12 -1.06
N HIS A 130 -11.78 -5.19 -1.20
CA HIS A 130 -12.51 -6.45 -1.22
C HIS A 130 -13.28 -6.72 -2.53
N HIS A 131 -13.35 -5.75 -3.44
CA HIS A 131 -14.01 -5.86 -4.74
C HIS A 131 -13.09 -5.42 -5.87
N LYS A 132 -13.33 -5.92 -7.08
CA LYS A 132 -12.60 -5.45 -8.27
C LYS A 132 -12.94 -3.98 -8.50
N PRO A 133 -11.96 -3.11 -8.76
CA PRO A 133 -12.22 -1.73 -9.14
C PRO A 133 -13.09 -1.65 -10.40
N THR A 134 -13.98 -0.67 -10.46
CA THR A 134 -14.75 -0.33 -11.65
C THR A 134 -13.84 0.29 -12.72
N GLU A 135 -14.34 0.41 -13.97
CA GLU A 135 -13.59 1.07 -15.06
C GLU A 135 -13.22 2.51 -14.69
N ILE A 136 -14.14 3.22 -14.01
CA ILE A 136 -13.89 4.59 -13.53
C ILE A 136 -12.77 4.58 -12.49
N GLN A 137 -12.82 3.68 -11.51
CA GLN A 137 -11.77 3.56 -10.49
C GLN A 137 -10.43 3.16 -11.10
N TYR A 138 -10.38 2.24 -12.07
CA TYR A 138 -9.14 1.96 -12.82
C TYR A 138 -8.61 3.20 -13.54
N GLY A 139 -9.48 4.00 -14.15
CA GLY A 139 -9.10 5.27 -14.76
C GLY A 139 -8.53 6.27 -13.75
N MET A 140 -9.11 6.35 -12.55
CA MET A 140 -8.64 7.22 -11.46
C MET A 140 -7.33 6.71 -10.86
N ILE A 141 -7.14 5.39 -10.71
CA ILE A 141 -5.89 4.79 -10.24
C ILE A 141 -4.76 5.17 -11.21
N GLY A 142 -4.98 5.04 -12.49
CA GLY A 142 -4.00 5.33 -13.53
C GLY A 142 -2.84 4.31 -13.54
N ARG A 143 -1.67 4.76 -14.00
CA ARG A 143 -0.45 3.93 -14.00
C ARG A 143 0.06 3.72 -12.59
N LEU A 144 0.42 2.48 -12.27
CA LEU A 144 1.17 2.14 -11.07
C LEU A 144 2.46 1.40 -11.43
N ASP A 145 3.56 1.79 -10.84
CA ASP A 145 4.85 1.12 -10.97
C ASP A 145 5.03 0.07 -9.85
N VAL A 146 4.51 0.38 -8.67
CA VAL A 146 4.55 -0.49 -7.49
C VAL A 146 3.15 -0.60 -6.90
N VAL A 147 2.73 -1.81 -6.50
CA VAL A 147 1.43 -2.06 -5.85
C VAL A 147 1.64 -2.85 -4.57
N MET A 148 1.14 -2.32 -3.46
CA MET A 148 1.01 -3.02 -2.18
C MET A 148 -0.39 -3.60 -2.08
N ALA A 149 -0.52 -4.94 -2.03
CA ALA A 149 -1.79 -5.63 -2.17
C ALA A 149 -2.07 -6.62 -1.04
N PRO A 150 -3.29 -6.62 -0.46
CA PRO A 150 -3.70 -7.60 0.53
C PRO A 150 -3.91 -8.98 -0.11
N VAL A 151 -3.35 -10.03 0.51
CA VAL A 151 -3.36 -11.39 -0.06
C VAL A 151 -3.85 -12.46 0.94
N ASP A 152 -4.67 -12.07 1.91
CA ASP A 152 -5.28 -13.02 2.86
C ASP A 152 -6.31 -13.95 2.20
N GLY A 153 -6.98 -13.49 1.16
CA GLY A 153 -7.94 -14.28 0.37
C GLY A 153 -9.29 -14.51 1.02
N GLY A 154 -9.62 -13.83 2.10
CA GLY A 154 -10.86 -14.02 2.86
C GLY A 154 -11.47 -12.75 3.42
N TYR A 155 -10.74 -12.04 4.26
CA TYR A 155 -11.20 -10.76 4.83
C TYR A 155 -11.24 -9.64 3.79
N THR A 156 -10.23 -9.63 2.91
CA THR A 156 -10.19 -8.75 1.73
C THR A 156 -10.75 -9.49 0.50
N MET A 157 -10.26 -9.19 -0.68
CA MET A 157 -10.66 -9.88 -1.91
C MET A 157 -10.14 -11.32 -1.93
N ASN A 158 -10.94 -12.27 -2.47
CA ASN A 158 -10.45 -13.62 -2.70
C ASN A 158 -9.23 -13.64 -3.64
N LEU A 159 -8.31 -14.58 -3.45
CA LEU A 159 -7.03 -14.61 -4.18
C LEU A 159 -7.17 -14.61 -5.70
N PRO A 160 -8.05 -15.42 -6.34
CA PRO A 160 -8.22 -15.38 -7.79
C PRO A 160 -8.59 -13.99 -8.30
N ALA A 161 -9.54 -13.29 -7.65
CA ALA A 161 -9.94 -11.96 -8.04
C ALA A 161 -8.83 -10.91 -7.81
N MET A 162 -8.07 -11.01 -6.70
CA MET A 162 -6.94 -10.13 -6.45
C MET A 162 -5.84 -10.33 -7.51
N ILE A 163 -5.53 -11.57 -7.88
CA ILE A 163 -4.57 -11.89 -8.94
C ILE A 163 -5.00 -11.25 -10.27
N GLU A 164 -6.29 -11.33 -10.64
CA GLU A 164 -6.80 -10.67 -11.85
C GLU A 164 -6.63 -9.15 -11.79
N VAL A 165 -6.92 -8.52 -10.64
CA VAL A 165 -6.71 -7.07 -10.44
C VAL A 165 -5.24 -6.71 -10.63
N LEU A 166 -4.33 -7.44 -10.01
CA LEU A 166 -2.89 -7.18 -10.09
C LEU A 166 -2.35 -7.37 -11.51
N LYS A 167 -2.77 -8.42 -12.22
CA LYS A 167 -2.43 -8.64 -13.62
C LYS A 167 -2.95 -7.51 -14.52
N ARG A 168 -4.14 -6.98 -14.24
CA ARG A 168 -4.72 -5.86 -14.96
C ARG A 168 -3.98 -4.53 -14.69
N LEU A 169 -3.57 -4.27 -13.45
CA LEU A 169 -2.81 -3.07 -13.07
C LEU A 169 -1.41 -3.03 -13.71
N ARG A 170 -0.83 -4.18 -14.06
CA ARG A 170 0.45 -4.31 -14.77
C ARG A 170 1.63 -3.59 -14.08
N ALA A 171 1.59 -3.45 -12.77
CA ALA A 171 2.69 -2.86 -12.03
C ALA A 171 3.97 -3.69 -12.21
N ARG A 172 5.12 -3.01 -12.25
CA ARG A 172 6.44 -3.66 -12.37
C ARG A 172 6.81 -4.41 -11.07
N VAL A 173 6.33 -3.91 -9.95
CA VAL A 173 6.55 -4.50 -8.62
C VAL A 173 5.21 -4.67 -7.91
N VAL A 174 4.97 -5.88 -7.39
CA VAL A 174 3.86 -6.18 -6.48
C VAL A 174 4.45 -6.58 -5.14
N ILE A 175 4.02 -5.91 -4.06
CA ILE A 175 4.42 -6.22 -2.69
C ILE A 175 3.20 -6.78 -1.96
N PRO A 176 3.18 -8.10 -1.65
CA PRO A 176 2.07 -8.68 -0.89
C PRO A 176 2.09 -8.19 0.55
N MET A 177 0.89 -7.98 1.10
CA MET A 177 0.65 -7.62 2.49
C MET A 177 -0.57 -8.37 3.04
N HIS A 178 -0.90 -8.19 4.32
CA HIS A 178 -2.14 -8.68 4.92
C HIS A 178 -2.33 -10.20 4.75
N TRP A 179 -1.28 -11.00 4.92
CA TRP A 179 -1.39 -12.46 4.98
C TRP A 179 -1.31 -12.93 6.43
N PHE A 180 -2.14 -13.90 6.81
CA PHE A 180 -2.20 -14.43 8.18
C PHE A 180 -1.36 -15.69 8.38
N GLY A 181 -0.65 -16.14 7.34
CA GLY A 181 0.22 -17.29 7.42
C GLY A 181 0.90 -17.63 6.10
N PRO A 182 1.98 -18.41 6.14
CA PRO A 182 2.77 -18.74 4.95
C PRO A 182 1.94 -19.42 3.85
N ALA A 183 0.96 -20.26 4.22
CA ALA A 183 0.14 -20.96 3.25
C ALA A 183 -0.70 -20.04 2.35
N ASN A 184 -1.17 -18.88 2.86
CA ASN A 184 -1.90 -17.90 2.06
C ASN A 184 -0.95 -17.18 1.10
N LEU A 185 0.22 -16.76 1.61
CA LEU A 185 1.26 -16.17 0.80
C LEU A 185 1.72 -17.13 -0.31
N ASP A 186 2.00 -18.39 0.01
CA ASP A 186 2.47 -19.37 -0.97
C ASP A 186 1.42 -19.64 -2.07
N ARG A 187 0.12 -19.71 -1.73
CA ARG A 187 -0.96 -19.80 -2.73
C ARG A 187 -1.01 -18.58 -3.64
N PHE A 188 -0.86 -17.39 -3.07
CA PHE A 188 -0.79 -16.15 -3.85
C PHE A 188 0.42 -16.18 -4.82
N LEU A 189 1.61 -16.48 -4.30
CA LEU A 189 2.83 -16.55 -5.11
C LEU A 189 2.71 -17.58 -6.25
N ALA A 190 2.14 -18.75 -5.98
CA ALA A 190 1.89 -19.77 -6.99
C ALA A 190 0.94 -19.25 -8.10
N GLY A 191 -0.10 -18.50 -7.73
CA GLY A 191 -1.05 -17.91 -8.68
C GLY A 191 -0.50 -16.75 -9.50
N MET A 192 0.63 -16.15 -9.08
CA MET A 192 1.29 -15.06 -9.82
C MET A 192 2.44 -15.54 -10.71
N ALA A 193 2.97 -16.73 -10.47
CA ALA A 193 4.25 -17.20 -11.03
C ALA A 193 4.26 -17.38 -12.56
N ASP A 194 3.10 -17.49 -13.21
CA ASP A 194 2.95 -17.58 -14.66
C ASP A 194 3.39 -16.30 -15.38
N GLU A 195 3.03 -15.12 -14.83
CA GLU A 195 3.34 -13.83 -15.44
C GLU A 195 4.42 -13.05 -14.68
N PHE A 196 4.54 -13.25 -13.37
CA PHE A 196 5.46 -12.51 -12.51
C PHE A 196 6.64 -13.37 -12.06
N ALA A 197 7.83 -12.75 -11.99
CA ALA A 197 8.93 -13.34 -11.24
C ALA A 197 8.63 -13.24 -9.73
N ILE A 198 9.16 -14.18 -8.94
CA ILE A 198 9.01 -14.16 -7.48
C ILE A 198 10.38 -13.92 -6.85
N ARG A 199 10.46 -12.89 -6.01
CA ARG A 199 11.67 -12.54 -5.27
C ARG A 199 11.37 -12.35 -3.78
N ARG A 200 12.00 -13.14 -2.93
CA ARG A 200 12.06 -12.86 -1.49
C ARG A 200 13.24 -11.91 -1.24
N VAL A 201 12.97 -10.75 -0.64
CA VAL A 201 13.99 -9.69 -0.49
C VAL A 201 14.97 -10.03 0.63
N GLY A 202 14.53 -10.76 1.66
CA GLY A 202 15.36 -11.11 2.82
C GLY A 202 15.61 -9.91 3.76
N ALA A 203 14.79 -8.87 3.63
CA ALA A 203 14.81 -7.68 4.46
C ALA A 203 13.41 -7.09 4.58
N ALA A 204 13.16 -6.30 5.62
CA ALA A 204 11.91 -5.59 5.80
C ALA A 204 11.81 -4.30 4.96
N GLU A 205 12.88 -3.91 4.28
CA GLU A 205 12.95 -2.68 3.50
C GLU A 205 13.76 -2.84 2.23
N MET A 206 13.46 -1.98 1.26
CA MET A 206 14.21 -1.87 0.00
C MET A 206 14.16 -0.43 -0.52
N ALA A 207 15.14 -0.07 -1.37
CA ALA A 207 15.08 1.13 -2.20
C ALA A 207 14.61 0.75 -3.61
N LEU A 208 13.85 1.65 -4.23
CA LEU A 208 13.36 1.53 -5.60
C LEU A 208 13.55 2.86 -6.34
N SER A 209 13.92 2.79 -7.60
CA SER A 209 13.90 3.93 -8.52
C SER A 209 13.32 3.51 -9.87
N ALA A 210 12.91 4.46 -10.69
CA ALA A 210 12.45 4.16 -12.05
C ALA A 210 13.49 3.37 -12.87
N ALA A 211 14.78 3.62 -12.62
CA ALA A 211 15.89 2.94 -13.29
C ALA A 211 16.12 1.50 -12.79
N THR A 212 15.74 1.19 -11.54
CA THR A 212 15.98 -0.13 -10.92
C THR A 212 14.75 -1.03 -10.93
N LEU A 213 13.62 -0.57 -11.46
CA LEU A 213 12.45 -1.42 -11.63
C LEU A 213 12.77 -2.64 -12.51
N PRO A 214 12.31 -3.84 -12.14
CA PRO A 214 12.64 -5.05 -12.90
C PRO A 214 12.01 -5.01 -14.29
N ASP A 215 12.71 -5.54 -15.31
CA ASP A 215 12.19 -5.63 -16.69
C ASP A 215 10.97 -6.56 -16.78
N ARG A 216 11.03 -7.70 -16.11
CA ARG A 216 9.89 -8.59 -15.93
C ARG A 216 9.11 -8.19 -14.66
N PRO A 217 7.78 -8.04 -14.72
CA PRO A 217 6.98 -7.82 -13.52
C PRO A 217 7.32 -8.82 -12.42
N THR A 218 7.49 -8.34 -11.20
CA THR A 218 8.04 -9.14 -10.09
C THR A 218 7.21 -8.95 -8.83
N VAL A 219 6.86 -10.06 -8.18
CA VAL A 219 6.37 -10.03 -6.79
C VAL A 219 7.58 -9.99 -5.87
N MET A 220 7.71 -8.92 -5.09
CA MET A 220 8.77 -8.74 -4.11
C MET A 220 8.21 -8.93 -2.69
N VAL A 221 8.63 -10.02 -2.03
CA VAL A 221 8.20 -10.33 -0.67
C VAL A 221 9.19 -9.73 0.31
N LEU A 222 8.74 -8.74 1.08
CA LEU A 222 9.48 -8.17 2.19
C LEU A 222 9.26 -9.00 3.45
N ASP A 223 10.27 -9.06 4.32
CA ASP A 223 10.16 -9.73 5.60
C ASP A 223 9.27 -8.90 6.54
N GLY A 224 8.17 -9.51 7.01
CA GLY A 224 7.36 -8.95 8.09
C GLY A 224 8.00 -9.19 9.46
N ARG A 225 7.57 -8.40 10.45
CA ARG A 225 7.85 -8.68 11.86
C ARG A 225 6.88 -9.72 12.41
#